data_53b759a1b5ba9ffc27f69bffe013231c
#
_entry.id   53b759a1b5ba9ffc27f69bffe013231c
#
_cell.length_a   1.000
_cell.length_b   1.000
_cell.length_c   1.000
_cell.angle_alpha   90.00
_cell.angle_beta   90.00
_cell.angle_gamma   90.00
#
_symmetry.space_group_name_H-M   'P 1'
#
loop_
_entity.id
_entity.type
_entity.pdbx_description
1 polymer ?
#
loop_
_entity_poly.entity_id
_entity_poly.type
_entity_poly.pdbx_seq_one_letter_code
_entity_poly.pdbx_strand_id
1 'polypeptide(L)'
;MENVLLLTNIYPNNDPEYGGTTVCHTFTSEWVKMGYNVRVVHFDSLFPRPYYWIGKLFNERIQAKTGTVAYTKTPRKPKRYMVDDIAVMFVPLKKLVPHKAPSDYQTQQAFNYVVDELKKDGFVPDVITAHFVLPQLQFMPLFKKQYPAARTCLVLHGPSSLFAQFYPNNYNELMSAVDVWGFRSLAFQQSFGKRFGNEKTMFLCHSGIPEKYLERVDKDFANGVKRFVFVGSLYELKNVDITLRALKKAMCGKEYTFDIVGSGAENDNLHHLVDELDMGDHVVFHGQMKRDDAQNIVRNADCFVMVSSREAFGLVYVEAMAKGCIVIGTRGQGIDGIVKHGENGFLCKARDVDGLAATITHITSLPQNELKQISQKAVATAKNLTDREVAEQYISSIK
;
A
#
# COMPACT_ATOMS: atom_id res chain seq x y z
N MET A 1 -7.72 29.59 1.99
CA MET A 1 -7.40 28.20 2.40
C MET A 1 -8.13 27.30 1.44
N GLU A 2 -7.43 26.41 0.75
CA GLU A 2 -8.02 25.52 -0.27
C GLU A 2 -8.69 24.32 0.41
N ASN A 3 -9.89 23.97 -0.03
CA ASN A 3 -10.72 22.93 0.56
C ASN A 3 -10.54 21.60 -0.18
N VAL A 4 -10.11 20.56 0.52
CA VAL A 4 -9.88 19.22 -0.03
C VAL A 4 -10.88 18.23 0.56
N LEU A 5 -11.67 17.59 -0.29
CA LEU A 5 -12.57 16.50 0.07
C LEU A 5 -11.95 15.17 -0.35
N LEU A 6 -11.62 14.31 0.61
CA LEU A 6 -11.14 12.97 0.36
C LEU A 6 -12.25 11.94 0.50
N LEU A 7 -12.44 11.10 -0.51
CA LEU A 7 -13.37 9.96 -0.49
C LEU A 7 -12.57 8.65 -0.40
N THR A 8 -12.87 7.81 0.58
CA THR A 8 -12.15 6.53 0.76
C THR A 8 -13.04 5.48 1.41
N ASN A 9 -12.69 4.20 1.26
CA ASN A 9 -13.29 3.10 2.00
C ASN A 9 -12.35 2.54 3.09
N ILE A 10 -11.21 3.18 3.31
CA ILE A 10 -10.26 2.83 4.37
C ILE A 10 -9.77 4.11 5.02
N TYR A 11 -10.20 4.35 6.26
CA TYR A 11 -9.74 5.48 7.07
C TYR A 11 -9.77 5.09 8.54
N PRO A 12 -8.80 5.51 9.36
CA PRO A 12 -8.80 5.21 10.79
C PRO A 12 -10.12 5.58 11.45
N ASN A 13 -10.55 4.76 12.36
CA ASN A 13 -11.68 5.04 13.24
C ASN A 13 -11.22 4.79 14.69
N ASN A 14 -12.05 5.20 15.66
CA ASN A 14 -11.74 5.03 17.08
C ASN A 14 -11.91 3.59 17.59
N ASP A 15 -12.00 2.60 16.68
CA ASP A 15 -12.10 1.19 17.03
C ASP A 15 -10.68 0.58 17.08
N PRO A 16 -10.23 0.11 18.26
CA PRO A 16 -8.90 -0.49 18.40
C PRO A 16 -8.72 -1.79 17.59
N GLU A 17 -9.81 -2.43 17.17
CA GLU A 17 -9.78 -3.61 16.29
C GLU A 17 -9.65 -3.24 14.80
N TYR A 18 -9.60 -1.96 14.45
CA TYR A 18 -9.47 -1.52 13.07
C TYR A 18 -8.03 -1.75 12.57
N GLY A 19 -7.87 -2.77 11.73
CA GLY A 19 -6.60 -3.16 11.12
C GLY A 19 -6.34 -2.58 9.73
N GLY A 20 -6.95 -1.44 9.37
CA GLY A 20 -6.80 -0.82 8.06
C GLY A 20 -5.49 -0.05 7.87
N THR A 21 -5.14 0.23 6.62
CA THR A 21 -4.00 1.09 6.29
C THR A 21 -4.27 2.55 6.66
N THR A 22 -3.25 3.24 7.15
CA THR A 22 -3.29 4.67 7.50
C THR A 22 -2.95 5.59 6.33
N VAL A 23 -2.72 5.06 5.12
CA VAL A 23 -2.23 5.84 3.96
C VAL A 23 -3.07 7.07 3.66
N CYS A 24 -4.40 6.96 3.62
CA CYS A 24 -5.28 8.11 3.36
C CYS A 24 -5.21 9.14 4.51
N HIS A 25 -5.09 8.66 5.74
CA HIS A 25 -4.94 9.53 6.91
C HIS A 25 -3.60 10.28 6.90
N THR A 26 -2.52 9.60 6.51
CA THR A 26 -1.20 10.23 6.36
C THR A 26 -1.25 11.41 5.37
N PHE A 27 -1.84 11.23 4.20
CA PHE A 27 -2.00 12.33 3.23
C PHE A 27 -2.80 13.49 3.82
N THR A 28 -3.96 13.20 4.41
CA THR A 28 -4.82 14.26 4.97
C THR A 28 -4.18 14.99 6.13
N SER A 29 -3.43 14.30 6.99
CA SER A 29 -2.68 14.92 8.09
C SER A 29 -1.59 15.85 7.58
N GLU A 30 -0.83 15.45 6.56
CA GLU A 30 0.18 16.31 5.97
C GLU A 30 -0.45 17.51 5.24
N TRP A 31 -1.58 17.36 4.54
CA TRP A 31 -2.29 18.48 3.92
C TRP A 31 -2.79 19.50 4.96
N VAL A 32 -3.31 19.04 6.11
CA VAL A 32 -3.68 19.96 7.21
C VAL A 32 -2.47 20.73 7.71
N LYS A 33 -1.32 20.08 7.92
CA LYS A 33 -0.06 20.75 8.30
C LYS A 33 0.42 21.75 7.24
N MET A 34 0.11 21.52 5.96
CA MET A 34 0.39 22.45 4.84
C MET A 34 -0.62 23.59 4.73
N GLY A 35 -1.65 23.63 5.58
CA GLY A 35 -2.66 24.69 5.62
C GLY A 35 -3.90 24.46 4.76
N TYR A 36 -4.14 23.24 4.28
CA TYR A 36 -5.39 22.89 3.60
C TYR A 36 -6.52 22.66 4.61
N ASN A 37 -7.75 23.00 4.22
CA ASN A 37 -8.95 22.63 4.97
C ASN A 37 -9.47 21.29 4.46
N VAL A 38 -9.33 20.23 5.23
CA VAL A 38 -9.59 18.86 4.78
C VAL A 38 -10.86 18.29 5.40
N ARG A 39 -11.68 17.63 4.60
CA ARG A 39 -12.78 16.78 5.04
C ARG A 39 -12.65 15.40 4.42
N VAL A 40 -13.05 14.37 5.16
CA VAL A 40 -12.98 12.99 4.71
C VAL A 40 -14.37 12.35 4.70
N VAL A 41 -14.70 11.65 3.63
CA VAL A 41 -15.86 10.75 3.57
C VAL A 41 -15.34 9.31 3.60
N HIS A 42 -15.64 8.62 4.68
CA HIS A 42 -15.29 7.21 4.85
C HIS A 42 -16.52 6.35 4.52
N PHE A 43 -16.55 5.82 3.31
CA PHE A 43 -17.54 4.83 2.90
C PHE A 43 -17.16 3.45 3.42
N ASP A 44 -18.09 2.74 4.06
CA ASP A 44 -17.85 1.39 4.51
C ASP A 44 -18.98 0.45 4.10
N SER A 45 -18.64 -0.83 3.91
CA SER A 45 -19.59 -1.85 3.47
C SER A 45 -20.39 -2.39 4.63
N LEU A 46 -21.72 -2.21 4.60
CA LEU A 46 -22.65 -2.75 5.57
C LEU A 46 -23.31 -4.02 5.03
N PHE A 47 -22.92 -5.17 5.56
CA PHE A 47 -23.47 -6.46 5.19
C PHE A 47 -24.65 -6.89 6.06
N PRO A 48 -25.49 -7.88 5.65
CA PRO A 48 -26.49 -8.51 6.49
C PRO A 48 -25.87 -9.16 7.74
N ARG A 49 -26.63 -9.21 8.86
CA ARG A 49 -26.13 -9.77 10.14
C ARG A 49 -25.49 -11.15 10.05
N PRO A 50 -26.03 -12.14 9.30
CA PRO A 50 -25.41 -13.45 9.17
C PRO A 50 -24.00 -13.42 8.61
N TYR A 51 -23.68 -12.45 7.74
CA TYR A 51 -22.36 -12.31 7.13
C TYR A 51 -21.27 -12.05 8.19
N TYR A 52 -21.58 -11.26 9.22
CA TYR A 52 -20.62 -10.97 10.30
C TYR A 52 -20.35 -12.18 11.18
N TRP A 53 -21.34 -13.07 11.38
CA TRP A 53 -21.16 -14.32 12.11
C TRP A 53 -20.26 -15.29 11.34
N ILE A 54 -20.51 -15.44 10.04
CA ILE A 54 -19.68 -16.27 9.14
C ILE A 54 -18.26 -15.69 9.07
N GLY A 55 -18.11 -14.36 8.91
CA GLY A 55 -16.82 -13.67 8.94
C GLY A 55 -16.03 -13.97 10.21
N LYS A 56 -16.68 -13.92 11.38
CA LYS A 56 -16.04 -14.21 12.67
C LYS A 56 -15.57 -15.67 12.77
N LEU A 57 -16.35 -16.63 12.25
CA LEU A 57 -16.01 -18.07 12.28
C LEU A 57 -14.88 -18.44 11.31
N PHE A 58 -14.75 -17.75 10.18
CA PHE A 58 -13.82 -18.10 9.11
C PHE A 58 -12.77 -17.02 8.84
N ASN A 59 -12.58 -16.07 9.78
CA ASN A 59 -11.69 -14.92 9.58
C ASN A 59 -10.27 -15.33 9.19
N GLU A 60 -9.68 -16.29 9.88
CA GLU A 60 -8.34 -16.81 9.59
C GLU A 60 -8.21 -17.37 8.18
N ARG A 61 -9.21 -18.17 7.73
CA ARG A 61 -9.21 -18.73 6.37
C ARG A 61 -9.42 -17.66 5.29
N ILE A 62 -10.24 -16.65 5.57
CA ILE A 62 -10.47 -15.53 4.65
C ILE A 62 -9.18 -14.70 4.56
N GLN A 63 -8.57 -14.41 5.69
CA GLN A 63 -7.32 -13.65 5.77
C GLN A 63 -6.18 -14.38 5.05
N ALA A 64 -6.05 -15.70 5.24
CA ALA A 64 -5.06 -16.53 4.57
C ALA A 64 -5.16 -16.44 3.04
N LYS A 65 -6.39 -16.50 2.49
CA LYS A 65 -6.63 -16.48 1.03
C LYS A 65 -6.61 -15.09 0.41
N THR A 66 -7.04 -14.07 1.15
CA THR A 66 -7.32 -12.73 0.55
C THR A 66 -6.38 -11.64 1.07
N GLY A 67 -5.63 -11.91 2.15
CA GLY A 67 -4.83 -10.91 2.86
C GLY A 67 -5.68 -9.84 3.57
N THR A 68 -7.01 -10.00 3.63
CA THR A 68 -7.94 -9.04 4.23
C THR A 68 -8.65 -9.65 5.43
N VAL A 69 -8.78 -8.86 6.49
CA VAL A 69 -9.56 -9.23 7.68
C VAL A 69 -11.05 -9.13 7.34
N ALA A 70 -11.83 -10.17 7.69
CA ALA A 70 -13.27 -10.11 7.51
C ALA A 70 -13.89 -9.09 8.49
N TYR A 71 -14.85 -8.31 7.99
CA TYR A 71 -15.59 -7.38 8.84
C TYR A 71 -16.34 -8.13 9.94
N THR A 72 -16.10 -7.75 11.18
CA THR A 72 -16.80 -8.29 12.35
C THR A 72 -17.87 -7.33 12.87
N LYS A 73 -17.78 -6.04 12.51
CA LYS A 73 -18.69 -5.00 12.98
C LYS A 73 -18.61 -3.77 12.07
N THR A 74 -19.76 -3.24 11.66
CA THR A 74 -19.87 -1.97 10.92
C THR A 74 -21.03 -1.14 11.51
N PRO A 75 -20.83 0.15 11.83
CA PRO A 75 -21.91 1.04 12.24
C PRO A 75 -23.02 1.11 11.19
N ARG A 76 -24.29 1.06 11.64
CA ARG A 76 -25.46 0.96 10.72
C ARG A 76 -25.99 2.29 10.23
N LYS A 77 -25.59 3.39 10.89
CA LYS A 77 -26.04 4.76 10.57
C LYS A 77 -24.85 5.63 10.24
N PRO A 78 -25.00 6.60 9.37
CA PRO A 78 -24.01 7.64 9.20
C PRO A 78 -23.67 8.32 10.52
N LYS A 79 -22.42 8.69 10.70
CA LYS A 79 -21.93 9.42 11.88
C LYS A 79 -20.77 10.33 11.51
N ARG A 80 -20.56 11.36 12.33
CA ARG A 80 -19.35 12.18 12.26
C ARG A 80 -18.41 11.80 13.40
N TYR A 81 -17.12 11.88 13.16
CA TYR A 81 -16.08 11.73 14.17
C TYR A 81 -14.84 12.50 13.75
N MET A 82 -13.92 12.66 14.69
CA MET A 82 -12.63 13.30 14.44
C MET A 82 -11.52 12.24 14.52
N VAL A 83 -10.54 12.36 13.65
CA VAL A 83 -9.25 11.67 13.78
C VAL A 83 -8.19 12.75 13.72
N ASP A 84 -7.46 12.93 14.79
CA ASP A 84 -6.67 14.13 15.03
C ASP A 84 -7.54 15.38 14.77
N ASP A 85 -7.11 16.33 13.98
CA ASP A 85 -7.87 17.56 13.68
C ASP A 85 -8.72 17.44 12.40
N ILE A 86 -8.94 16.22 11.89
CA ILE A 86 -9.64 15.96 10.61
C ILE A 86 -11.06 15.47 10.86
N ALA A 87 -12.04 16.21 10.34
CA ALA A 87 -13.44 15.82 10.41
C ALA A 87 -13.75 14.73 9.38
N VAL A 88 -14.31 13.62 9.86
CA VAL A 88 -14.64 12.43 9.06
C VAL A 88 -16.15 12.18 9.09
N MET A 89 -16.73 12.04 7.91
CA MET A 89 -18.11 11.60 7.70
C MET A 89 -18.09 10.10 7.37
N PHE A 90 -18.53 9.27 8.30
CA PHE A 90 -18.70 7.83 8.08
C PHE A 90 -20.06 7.57 7.42
N VAL A 91 -20.05 6.88 6.29
CA VAL A 91 -21.25 6.60 5.49
C VAL A 91 -21.33 5.11 5.16
N PRO A 92 -22.17 4.32 5.85
CA PRO A 92 -22.33 2.90 5.57
C PRO A 92 -23.16 2.68 4.31
N LEU A 93 -22.64 1.83 3.41
CA LEU A 93 -23.30 1.42 2.17
C LEU A 93 -23.73 -0.04 2.26
N LYS A 94 -25.03 -0.31 2.19
CA LYS A 94 -25.57 -1.68 2.28
C LYS A 94 -25.11 -2.51 1.09
N LYS A 95 -24.57 -3.68 1.35
CA LYS A 95 -24.13 -4.67 0.35
C LYS A 95 -24.70 -6.03 0.66
N LEU A 96 -25.29 -6.69 -0.32
CA LEU A 96 -25.73 -8.09 -0.22
C LEU A 96 -24.62 -9.04 -0.65
N VAL A 97 -23.78 -8.61 -1.61
CA VAL A 97 -22.70 -9.40 -2.19
C VAL A 97 -21.40 -8.59 -2.09
N PRO A 98 -20.30 -9.19 -1.64
CA PRO A 98 -18.97 -8.56 -1.68
C PRO A 98 -18.61 -8.14 -3.11
N HIS A 99 -17.83 -7.06 -3.25
CA HIS A 99 -17.33 -6.54 -4.53
C HIS A 99 -18.40 -6.05 -5.53
N LYS A 100 -19.68 -5.99 -5.15
CA LYS A 100 -20.72 -5.36 -5.97
C LYS A 100 -20.83 -3.86 -5.65
N ALA A 101 -21.03 -3.05 -6.68
CA ALA A 101 -21.33 -1.63 -6.53
C ALA A 101 -22.64 -1.40 -5.77
N PRO A 102 -22.77 -0.34 -4.96
CA PRO A 102 -24.05 0.04 -4.39
C PRO A 102 -25.05 0.41 -5.50
N SER A 103 -26.35 0.29 -5.23
CA SER A 103 -27.38 0.72 -6.18
C SER A 103 -27.34 2.24 -6.34
N ASP A 104 -27.86 2.74 -7.48
CA ASP A 104 -27.95 4.18 -7.74
C ASP A 104 -28.75 4.91 -6.67
N TYR A 105 -29.83 4.29 -6.18
CA TYR A 105 -30.61 4.83 -5.06
C TYR A 105 -29.75 5.01 -3.79
N GLN A 106 -28.97 4.00 -3.41
CA GLN A 106 -28.11 4.09 -2.23
C GLN A 106 -26.99 5.12 -2.41
N THR A 107 -26.42 5.18 -3.61
CA THR A 107 -25.38 6.15 -3.98
C THR A 107 -25.94 7.58 -3.87
N GLN A 108 -27.15 7.82 -4.38
CA GLN A 108 -27.80 9.12 -4.29
C GLN A 108 -28.13 9.51 -2.85
N GLN A 109 -28.63 8.58 -2.03
CA GLN A 109 -28.90 8.84 -0.60
C GLN A 109 -27.62 9.19 0.17
N ALA A 110 -26.53 8.43 -0.05
CA ALA A 110 -25.24 8.69 0.56
C ALA A 110 -24.65 10.04 0.10
N PHE A 111 -24.75 10.34 -1.19
CA PHE A 111 -24.34 11.61 -1.76
C PHE A 111 -25.09 12.79 -1.14
N ASN A 112 -26.42 12.72 -1.07
CA ASN A 112 -27.25 13.78 -0.47
C ASN A 112 -26.87 14.04 0.98
N TYR A 113 -26.68 12.96 1.76
CA TYR A 113 -26.19 13.09 3.14
C TYR A 113 -24.85 13.83 3.22
N VAL A 114 -23.88 13.45 2.40
CA VAL A 114 -22.55 14.09 2.39
C VAL A 114 -22.67 15.58 2.02
N VAL A 115 -23.42 15.91 0.96
CA VAL A 115 -23.61 17.28 0.51
C VAL A 115 -24.29 18.13 1.59
N ASP A 116 -25.30 17.59 2.28
CA ASP A 116 -26.00 18.30 3.35
C ASP A 116 -25.06 18.58 4.55
N GLU A 117 -24.20 17.61 4.90
CA GLU A 117 -23.20 17.83 5.96
C GLU A 117 -22.14 18.87 5.56
N LEU A 118 -21.66 18.83 4.31
CA LEU A 118 -20.73 19.84 3.79
C LEU A 118 -21.35 21.25 3.80
N LYS A 119 -22.62 21.38 3.42
CA LYS A 119 -23.36 22.66 3.48
C LYS A 119 -23.48 23.18 4.89
N LYS A 120 -23.77 22.33 5.88
CA LYS A 120 -23.83 22.72 7.30
C LYS A 120 -22.49 23.28 7.80
N ASP A 121 -21.38 22.73 7.29
CA ASP A 121 -20.04 23.20 7.61
C ASP A 121 -19.60 24.43 6.79
N GLY A 122 -20.40 24.91 5.84
CA GLY A 122 -20.01 25.94 4.87
C GLY A 122 -18.83 25.51 3.97
N PHE A 123 -18.65 24.21 3.77
CA PHE A 123 -17.49 23.65 3.06
C PHE A 123 -17.84 23.43 1.57
N VAL A 124 -17.15 24.14 0.69
CA VAL A 124 -17.21 23.97 -0.76
C VAL A 124 -15.85 23.44 -1.21
N PRO A 125 -15.74 22.21 -1.74
CA PRO A 125 -14.47 21.64 -2.15
C PRO A 125 -13.89 22.31 -3.40
N ASP A 126 -12.60 22.62 -3.37
CA ASP A 126 -11.81 23.01 -4.54
C ASP A 126 -11.20 21.77 -5.22
N VAL A 127 -10.85 20.78 -4.41
CA VAL A 127 -10.34 19.48 -4.84
C VAL A 127 -11.17 18.36 -4.25
N ILE A 128 -11.60 17.42 -5.09
CA ILE A 128 -12.28 16.18 -4.68
C ILE A 128 -11.41 15.01 -5.12
N THR A 129 -10.78 14.36 -4.17
CA THR A 129 -9.92 13.22 -4.47
C THR A 129 -10.44 11.95 -3.82
N ALA A 130 -10.22 10.81 -4.48
CA ALA A 130 -10.73 9.53 -4.03
C ALA A 130 -9.69 8.43 -4.14
N HIS A 131 -9.74 7.49 -3.21
CA HIS A 131 -8.94 6.27 -3.24
C HIS A 131 -9.82 5.05 -3.46
N PHE A 132 -9.38 4.13 -4.31
CA PHE A 132 -10.07 2.92 -4.77
C PHE A 132 -11.19 3.19 -5.79
N VAL A 133 -11.42 2.21 -6.68
CA VAL A 133 -12.47 2.30 -7.72
C VAL A 133 -13.86 2.16 -7.10
N LEU A 134 -14.04 1.17 -6.21
CA LEU A 134 -15.34 0.84 -5.61
C LEU A 134 -15.41 1.34 -4.16
N PRO A 135 -16.41 2.12 -3.77
CA PRO A 135 -17.53 2.64 -4.57
C PRO A 135 -17.26 4.03 -5.20
N GLN A 136 -16.10 4.61 -5.00
CA GLN A 136 -15.80 6.02 -5.21
C GLN A 136 -16.06 6.49 -6.65
N LEU A 137 -15.74 5.66 -7.66
CA LEU A 137 -15.95 6.05 -9.06
C LEU A 137 -17.40 6.43 -9.35
N GLN A 138 -18.38 5.75 -8.73
CA GLN A 138 -19.80 6.01 -8.91
C GLN A 138 -20.26 7.38 -8.35
N PHE A 139 -19.51 7.91 -7.38
CA PHE A 139 -19.78 9.22 -6.79
C PHE A 139 -19.19 10.39 -7.62
N MET A 140 -18.16 10.15 -8.45
CA MET A 140 -17.47 11.21 -9.19
C MET A 140 -18.39 12.06 -10.05
N PRO A 141 -19.32 11.51 -10.89
CA PRO A 141 -20.24 12.33 -11.68
C PRO A 141 -21.16 13.19 -10.82
N LEU A 142 -21.62 12.67 -9.67
CA LEU A 142 -22.49 13.40 -8.76
C LEU A 142 -21.77 14.60 -8.14
N PHE A 143 -20.55 14.39 -7.66
CA PHE A 143 -19.73 15.46 -7.11
C PHE A 143 -19.31 16.48 -8.18
N LYS A 144 -18.92 16.03 -9.38
CA LYS A 144 -18.56 16.94 -10.49
C LYS A 144 -19.73 17.81 -10.92
N LYS A 145 -20.94 17.24 -10.92
CA LYS A 145 -22.18 18.01 -11.20
C LYS A 145 -22.51 19.03 -10.11
N GLN A 146 -22.33 18.66 -8.83
CA GLN A 146 -22.61 19.53 -7.67
C GLN A 146 -21.58 20.64 -7.52
N TYR A 147 -20.29 20.35 -7.81
CA TYR A 147 -19.16 21.25 -7.67
C TYR A 147 -18.36 21.30 -8.97
N PRO A 148 -18.89 21.92 -10.03
CA PRO A 148 -18.29 21.87 -11.38
C PRO A 148 -16.91 22.50 -11.46
N ALA A 149 -16.59 23.46 -10.59
CA ALA A 149 -15.28 24.09 -10.50
C ALA A 149 -14.22 23.22 -9.80
N ALA A 150 -14.64 22.22 -9.01
CA ALA A 150 -13.72 21.36 -8.28
C ALA A 150 -12.94 20.45 -9.25
N ARG A 151 -11.62 20.34 -9.02
CA ARG A 151 -10.79 19.32 -9.69
C ARG A 151 -11.08 17.96 -9.06
N THR A 152 -11.30 16.95 -9.89
CA THR A 152 -11.60 15.60 -9.45
C THR A 152 -10.43 14.67 -9.72
N CYS A 153 -10.10 13.82 -8.74
CA CYS A 153 -9.02 12.85 -8.85
C CYS A 153 -9.46 11.47 -8.34
N LEU A 154 -9.02 10.41 -9.00
CA LEU A 154 -9.19 9.04 -8.51
C LEU A 154 -7.85 8.30 -8.49
N VAL A 155 -7.46 7.80 -7.31
CA VAL A 155 -6.24 7.01 -7.11
C VAL A 155 -6.55 5.52 -7.15
N LEU A 156 -5.92 4.82 -8.07
CA LEU A 156 -6.09 3.38 -8.29
C LEU A 156 -5.12 2.56 -7.44
N HIS A 157 -5.67 1.62 -6.67
CA HIS A 157 -4.93 0.65 -5.85
C HIS A 157 -4.84 -0.73 -6.49
N GLY A 158 -5.21 -0.85 -7.75
CA GLY A 158 -5.23 -2.11 -8.50
C GLY A 158 -5.28 -1.88 -10.01
N PRO A 159 -5.34 -2.97 -10.78
CA PRO A 159 -5.30 -2.92 -12.23
C PRO A 159 -6.57 -2.29 -12.84
N SER A 160 -6.45 -1.79 -14.05
CA SER A 160 -7.55 -1.16 -14.80
C SER A 160 -8.70 -2.11 -15.15
N SER A 161 -8.51 -3.44 -15.04
CA SER A 161 -9.56 -4.43 -15.19
C SER A 161 -10.68 -4.31 -14.17
N LEU A 162 -10.42 -3.69 -13.01
CA LEU A 162 -11.42 -3.46 -11.95
C LEU A 162 -12.59 -2.59 -12.42
N PHE A 163 -12.40 -1.72 -13.40
CA PHE A 163 -13.50 -0.90 -13.95
C PHE A 163 -14.58 -1.78 -14.57
N ALA A 164 -14.20 -2.70 -15.47
CA ALA A 164 -15.15 -3.60 -16.09
C ALA A 164 -15.74 -4.63 -15.11
N GLN A 165 -14.96 -5.00 -14.08
CA GLN A 165 -15.43 -5.91 -13.03
C GLN A 165 -16.52 -5.27 -12.16
N PHE A 166 -16.37 -4.00 -11.77
CA PHE A 166 -17.29 -3.34 -10.84
C PHE A 166 -18.42 -2.60 -11.55
N TYR A 167 -18.17 -2.08 -12.76
CA TYR A 167 -19.09 -1.24 -13.54
C TYR A 167 -19.13 -1.67 -15.00
N PRO A 168 -19.53 -2.92 -15.32
CA PRO A 168 -19.41 -3.49 -16.66
C PRO A 168 -20.11 -2.70 -17.76
N ASN A 169 -21.21 -1.98 -17.40
CA ASN A 169 -22.07 -1.33 -18.39
C ASN A 169 -21.80 0.17 -18.56
N ASN A 170 -21.18 0.85 -17.58
CA ASN A 170 -21.13 2.31 -17.55
C ASN A 170 -19.81 2.92 -17.06
N TYR A 171 -18.73 2.13 -16.92
CA TYR A 171 -17.48 2.67 -16.38
C TYR A 171 -16.90 3.81 -17.22
N ASN A 172 -17.08 3.82 -18.55
CA ASN A 172 -16.58 4.90 -19.41
C ASN A 172 -17.28 6.25 -19.10
N GLU A 173 -18.59 6.22 -18.85
CA GLU A 173 -19.36 7.39 -18.44
C GLU A 173 -18.88 7.89 -17.07
N LEU A 174 -18.73 6.98 -16.10
CA LEU A 174 -18.26 7.34 -14.77
C LEU A 174 -16.84 7.94 -14.80
N MET A 175 -15.96 7.41 -15.65
CA MET A 175 -14.58 7.87 -15.80
C MET A 175 -14.49 9.29 -16.39
N SER A 176 -15.47 9.74 -17.17
CA SER A 176 -15.48 11.08 -17.76
C SER A 176 -15.53 12.21 -16.73
N ALA A 177 -15.97 11.91 -15.51
CA ALA A 177 -16.03 12.85 -14.39
C ALA A 177 -14.73 12.94 -13.58
N VAL A 178 -13.66 12.25 -14.01
CA VAL A 178 -12.36 12.24 -13.33
C VAL A 178 -11.35 13.01 -14.18
N ASP A 179 -10.88 14.15 -13.66
CA ASP A 179 -9.93 15.03 -14.35
C ASP A 179 -8.49 14.48 -14.28
N VAL A 180 -8.11 13.87 -13.13
CA VAL A 180 -6.74 13.42 -12.86
C VAL A 180 -6.74 12.00 -12.30
N TRP A 181 -5.81 11.17 -12.78
CA TRP A 181 -5.70 9.76 -12.40
C TRP A 181 -4.42 9.51 -11.63
N GLY A 182 -4.53 9.05 -10.41
CA GLY A 182 -3.40 8.63 -9.57
C GLY A 182 -3.19 7.12 -9.58
N PHE A 183 -1.94 6.66 -9.51
CA PHE A 183 -1.60 5.23 -9.53
C PHE A 183 -0.62 4.89 -8.42
N ARG A 184 -0.87 3.77 -7.74
CA ARG A 184 0.01 3.27 -6.67
C ARG A 184 1.32 2.66 -7.19
N SER A 185 1.39 2.32 -8.49
CA SER A 185 2.59 1.77 -9.11
C SER A 185 2.67 2.14 -10.59
N LEU A 186 3.90 2.15 -11.10
CA LEU A 186 4.18 2.38 -12.52
C LEU A 186 3.48 1.33 -13.42
N ALA A 187 3.44 0.07 -12.97
CA ALA A 187 2.77 -1.01 -13.70
C ALA A 187 1.27 -0.74 -13.89
N PHE A 188 0.59 -0.22 -12.86
CA PHE A 188 -0.83 0.13 -12.97
C PHE A 188 -1.04 1.33 -13.89
N GLN A 189 -0.19 2.35 -13.82
CA GLN A 189 -0.24 3.50 -14.73
C GLN A 189 -0.04 3.09 -16.18
N GLN A 190 0.97 2.29 -16.48
CA GLN A 190 1.23 1.79 -17.83
C GLN A 190 0.09 0.92 -18.37
N SER A 191 -0.46 0.03 -17.54
CA SER A 191 -1.61 -0.80 -17.90
C SER A 191 -2.85 0.05 -18.20
N PHE A 192 -3.07 1.13 -17.44
CA PHE A 192 -4.15 2.07 -17.65
C PHE A 192 -3.96 2.85 -18.96
N GLY A 193 -2.77 3.41 -19.20
CA GLY A 193 -2.46 4.14 -20.42
C GLY A 193 -2.60 3.29 -21.69
N LYS A 194 -2.16 2.02 -21.64
CA LYS A 194 -2.38 1.06 -22.75
C LYS A 194 -3.84 0.81 -23.06
N ARG A 195 -4.72 0.84 -22.06
CA ARG A 195 -6.15 0.54 -22.22
C ARG A 195 -7.01 1.76 -22.56
N PHE A 196 -6.71 2.92 -21.97
CA PHE A 196 -7.57 4.11 -22.00
C PHE A 196 -6.92 5.33 -22.66
N GLY A 197 -5.68 5.20 -23.17
CA GLY A 197 -4.90 6.28 -23.76
C GLY A 197 -3.99 6.98 -22.76
N ASN A 198 -2.89 7.53 -23.27
CA ASN A 198 -1.89 8.25 -22.47
C ASN A 198 -2.14 9.77 -22.43
N GLU A 199 -3.18 10.26 -23.10
CA GLU A 199 -3.58 11.67 -23.14
C GLU A 199 -4.25 12.14 -21.84
N LYS A 200 -4.63 11.21 -20.95
CA LYS A 200 -5.22 11.53 -19.66
C LYS A 200 -4.14 12.04 -18.69
N THR A 201 -4.48 13.06 -17.90
CA THR A 201 -3.60 13.53 -16.83
C THR A 201 -3.39 12.44 -15.79
N MET A 202 -2.15 11.99 -15.62
CA MET A 202 -1.78 10.85 -14.79
C MET A 202 -0.57 11.18 -13.90
N PHE A 203 -0.56 10.65 -12.68
CA PHE A 203 0.59 10.75 -11.78
C PHE A 203 0.78 9.48 -10.94
N LEU A 204 1.97 9.31 -10.37
CA LEU A 204 2.26 8.24 -9.42
C LEU A 204 1.99 8.75 -7.99
N CYS A 205 1.01 8.15 -7.34
CA CYS A 205 0.65 8.44 -5.96
C CYS A 205 1.36 7.46 -5.02
N HIS A 206 2.57 7.77 -4.64
CA HIS A 206 3.36 6.95 -3.73
C HIS A 206 2.87 7.07 -2.27
N SER A 207 3.21 6.11 -1.40
CA SER A 207 3.14 6.27 0.05
C SER A 207 4.47 6.75 0.58
N GLY A 208 4.42 7.56 1.63
CA GLY A 208 5.59 8.02 2.34
C GLY A 208 5.97 7.17 3.54
N ILE A 209 7.14 7.46 4.07
CA ILE A 209 7.61 7.00 5.36
C ILE A 209 7.77 8.19 6.31
N PRO A 210 7.60 8.00 7.64
CA PRO A 210 7.88 9.04 8.61
C PRO A 210 9.33 9.54 8.52
N GLU A 211 9.54 10.86 8.61
CA GLU A 211 10.90 11.44 8.60
C GLU A 211 11.83 10.83 9.66
N LYS A 212 11.30 10.44 10.83
CA LYS A 212 12.07 9.75 11.87
C LYS A 212 12.76 8.46 11.38
N TYR A 213 12.34 7.88 10.23
CA TYR A 213 12.97 6.70 9.65
C TYR A 213 14.17 7.03 8.76
N LEU A 214 14.38 8.31 8.44
CA LEU A 214 15.54 8.81 7.68
C LEU A 214 16.77 9.05 8.54
N GLU A 215 16.85 8.46 9.73
CA GLU A 215 18.06 8.57 10.55
C GLU A 215 19.29 8.14 9.75
N ARG A 216 20.39 8.89 9.94
CA ARG A 216 21.65 8.61 9.25
C ARG A 216 22.14 7.19 9.57
N VAL A 217 22.15 6.33 8.57
CA VAL A 217 22.71 5.00 8.62
C VAL A 217 23.81 4.94 7.58
N ASP A 218 25.04 4.76 8.04
CA ASP A 218 26.19 4.60 7.16
C ASP A 218 26.59 3.12 7.16
N LYS A 219 26.07 2.37 6.18
CA LYS A 219 26.42 0.96 5.98
C LYS A 219 27.74 0.87 5.26
N ASP A 220 28.73 0.26 5.91
CA ASP A 220 30.07 0.14 5.36
C ASP A 220 30.29 -1.10 4.48
N PHE A 221 29.47 -2.16 4.63
CA PHE A 221 29.59 -3.44 3.93
C PHE A 221 31.00 -4.07 4.00
N ALA A 222 31.77 -3.81 5.09
CA ALA A 222 33.14 -4.33 5.24
C ALA A 222 33.21 -5.85 5.15
N ASN A 223 32.16 -6.55 5.59
CA ASN A 223 32.02 -8.00 5.52
C ASN A 223 31.14 -8.50 4.36
N GLY A 224 30.85 -7.64 3.37
CA GLY A 224 29.92 -7.94 2.29
C GLY A 224 28.46 -7.94 2.76
N VAL A 225 27.59 -8.68 2.04
CA VAL A 225 26.17 -8.85 2.37
C VAL A 225 25.97 -10.23 2.98
N LYS A 226 25.65 -10.28 4.28
CA LYS A 226 25.45 -11.52 5.04
C LYS A 226 24.13 -11.55 5.82
N ARG A 227 23.57 -10.39 6.17
CA ARG A 227 22.36 -10.28 6.99
C ARG A 227 21.18 -9.90 6.11
N PHE A 228 20.31 -10.86 5.88
CA PHE A 228 19.09 -10.70 5.10
C PHE A 228 17.91 -10.47 6.03
N VAL A 229 16.89 -9.72 5.58
CA VAL A 229 15.66 -9.50 6.34
C VAL A 229 14.45 -9.48 5.43
N PHE A 230 13.35 -10.01 5.96
CA PHE A 230 11.99 -9.85 5.45
C PHE A 230 11.13 -9.23 6.56
N VAL A 231 10.25 -8.30 6.21
CA VAL A 231 9.26 -7.72 7.12
C VAL A 231 7.90 -7.68 6.42
N GLY A 232 6.92 -8.36 7.00
CA GLY A 232 5.56 -8.35 6.46
C GLY A 232 4.70 -9.51 6.97
N SER A 233 3.42 -9.51 6.60
CA SER A 233 2.53 -10.62 6.93
C SER A 233 2.93 -11.88 6.15
N LEU A 234 2.93 -13.03 6.82
CA LEU A 234 3.34 -14.32 6.25
C LEU A 234 2.16 -14.98 5.51
N TYR A 235 1.88 -14.49 4.30
CA TYR A 235 0.91 -15.07 3.37
C TYR A 235 1.60 -15.61 2.13
N GLU A 236 1.00 -16.59 1.47
CA GLU A 236 1.51 -17.20 0.23
C GLU A 236 1.99 -16.17 -0.79
N LEU A 237 1.22 -15.06 -0.94
CA LEU A 237 1.55 -13.99 -1.90
C LEU A 237 2.87 -13.25 -1.63
N LYS A 238 3.44 -13.40 -0.43
CA LYS A 238 4.72 -12.77 -0.07
C LYS A 238 5.94 -13.57 -0.51
N ASN A 239 5.74 -14.83 -0.90
CA ASN A 239 6.77 -15.72 -1.46
C ASN A 239 8.02 -15.83 -0.55
N VAL A 240 7.84 -15.95 0.77
CA VAL A 240 8.96 -16.14 1.71
C VAL A 240 9.59 -17.50 1.49
N ASP A 241 8.83 -18.52 1.11
CA ASP A 241 9.26 -19.83 0.69
C ASP A 241 10.25 -19.78 -0.48
N ILE A 242 9.98 -18.95 -1.48
CA ILE A 242 10.89 -18.69 -2.61
C ILE A 242 12.20 -18.06 -2.13
N THR A 243 12.11 -17.13 -1.16
CA THR A 243 13.30 -16.49 -0.58
C THR A 243 14.16 -17.51 0.17
N LEU A 244 13.57 -18.39 0.98
CA LEU A 244 14.29 -19.47 1.68
C LEU A 244 15.01 -20.39 0.70
N ARG A 245 14.33 -20.90 -0.33
CA ARG A 245 14.93 -21.76 -1.36
C ARG A 245 16.05 -21.06 -2.13
N ALA A 246 15.88 -19.78 -2.43
CA ALA A 246 16.90 -19.00 -3.14
C ALA A 246 18.13 -18.74 -2.27
N LEU A 247 17.96 -18.42 -0.97
CA LEU A 247 19.06 -18.27 0.00
C LEU A 247 19.83 -19.59 0.19
N LYS A 248 19.12 -20.73 0.37
CA LYS A 248 19.77 -22.05 0.46
C LYS A 248 20.69 -22.31 -0.73
N LYS A 249 20.22 -21.94 -1.95
CA LYS A 249 20.99 -22.13 -3.19
C LYS A 249 22.17 -21.16 -3.31
N ALA A 250 21.96 -19.86 -3.04
CA ALA A 250 22.93 -18.80 -3.27
C ALA A 250 24.02 -18.73 -2.19
N MET A 251 23.68 -19.13 -0.95
CA MET A 251 24.53 -18.99 0.23
C MET A 251 25.07 -20.33 0.74
N CYS A 252 24.99 -21.37 -0.08
CA CYS A 252 25.55 -22.69 0.28
C CYS A 252 27.01 -22.60 0.70
N GLY A 253 27.33 -23.12 1.89
CA GLY A 253 28.67 -23.09 2.48
C GLY A 253 29.18 -21.73 2.95
N LYS A 254 28.31 -20.72 3.00
CA LYS A 254 28.64 -19.37 3.48
C LYS A 254 27.91 -19.06 4.79
N GLU A 255 28.49 -18.20 5.61
CA GLU A 255 27.82 -17.63 6.79
C GLU A 255 26.85 -16.56 6.38
N TYR A 256 25.61 -16.64 6.86
CA TYR A 256 24.58 -15.63 6.71
C TYR A 256 23.49 -15.79 7.77
N THR A 257 22.64 -14.76 7.91
CA THR A 257 21.40 -14.80 8.68
C THR A 257 20.24 -14.31 7.85
N PHE A 258 19.06 -14.84 8.11
CA PHE A 258 17.81 -14.37 7.53
C PHE A 258 16.77 -14.14 8.62
N ASP A 259 16.50 -12.88 8.91
CA ASP A 259 15.52 -12.44 9.89
C ASP A 259 14.15 -12.32 9.24
N ILE A 260 13.15 -13.05 9.76
CA ILE A 260 11.75 -13.01 9.30
C ILE A 260 10.90 -12.33 10.37
N VAL A 261 10.44 -11.11 10.08
CA VAL A 261 9.58 -10.32 10.97
C VAL A 261 8.16 -10.32 10.44
N GLY A 262 7.23 -10.86 11.22
CA GLY A 262 5.83 -10.92 10.90
C GLY A 262 5.17 -12.21 11.33
N SER A 263 3.88 -12.31 11.07
CA SER A 263 3.08 -13.50 11.32
C SER A 263 2.03 -13.65 10.21
N GLY A 264 1.45 -14.84 10.09
CA GLY A 264 0.41 -15.11 9.10
C GLY A 264 0.16 -16.60 8.90
N ALA A 265 -0.71 -16.93 7.96
CA ALA A 265 -1.15 -18.29 7.71
C ALA A 265 -0.04 -19.24 7.23
N GLU A 266 1.05 -18.69 6.68
CA GLU A 266 2.19 -19.48 6.21
C GLU A 266 3.24 -19.75 7.32
N ASN A 267 3.03 -19.28 8.55
CA ASN A 267 4.02 -19.41 9.62
C ASN A 267 4.50 -20.84 9.79
N ASP A 268 3.59 -21.79 10.00
CA ASP A 268 3.94 -23.20 10.26
C ASP A 268 4.57 -23.85 9.01
N ASN A 269 4.06 -23.55 7.81
CA ASN A 269 4.64 -24.03 6.56
C ASN A 269 6.09 -23.55 6.37
N LEU A 270 6.37 -22.31 6.75
CA LEU A 270 7.72 -21.74 6.65
C LEU A 270 8.68 -22.34 7.67
N HIS A 271 8.25 -22.62 8.90
CA HIS A 271 9.06 -23.36 9.88
C HIS A 271 9.41 -24.76 9.37
N HIS A 272 8.42 -25.52 8.88
CA HIS A 272 8.67 -26.84 8.28
C HIS A 272 9.63 -26.76 7.08
N LEU A 273 9.50 -25.72 6.26
CA LEU A 273 10.40 -25.54 5.13
C LEU A 273 11.85 -25.25 5.57
N VAL A 274 12.05 -24.47 6.65
CA VAL A 274 13.37 -24.20 7.22
C VAL A 274 14.01 -25.51 7.71
N ASP A 275 13.25 -26.39 8.36
CA ASP A 275 13.73 -27.70 8.80
C ASP A 275 14.03 -28.62 7.61
N GLU A 276 13.15 -28.67 6.59
CA GLU A 276 13.35 -29.45 5.35
C GLU A 276 14.64 -29.04 4.62
N LEU A 277 14.93 -27.74 4.61
CA LEU A 277 16.10 -27.18 3.93
C LEU A 277 17.36 -27.19 4.80
N ASP A 278 17.30 -27.66 6.04
CA ASP A 278 18.41 -27.61 7.02
C ASP A 278 19.00 -26.18 7.12
N MET A 279 18.14 -25.22 7.49
CA MET A 279 18.48 -23.79 7.61
C MET A 279 18.26 -23.23 9.02
N GLY A 280 18.03 -24.08 10.03
CA GLY A 280 17.71 -23.67 11.40
C GLY A 280 18.74 -22.72 12.01
N ASP A 281 20.03 -22.92 11.73
CA ASP A 281 21.11 -22.07 12.24
C ASP A 281 21.20 -20.71 11.52
N HIS A 282 20.49 -20.51 10.42
CA HIS A 282 20.54 -19.32 9.58
C HIS A 282 19.27 -18.45 9.65
N VAL A 283 18.13 -19.01 10.06
CA VAL A 283 16.81 -18.35 9.98
C VAL A 283 16.27 -18.06 11.36
N VAL A 284 15.87 -16.80 11.60
CA VAL A 284 15.26 -16.36 12.86
C VAL A 284 13.87 -15.80 12.60
N PHE A 285 12.86 -16.41 13.20
CA PHE A 285 11.49 -15.91 13.19
C PHE A 285 11.24 -15.03 14.41
N HIS A 286 10.94 -13.76 14.20
CA HIS A 286 10.69 -12.78 15.27
C HIS A 286 9.20 -12.66 15.65
N GLY A 287 8.31 -13.29 14.87
CA GLY A 287 6.87 -13.08 15.01
C GLY A 287 6.41 -11.67 14.67
N GLN A 288 5.19 -11.33 15.07
CA GLN A 288 4.65 -10.00 14.85
C GLN A 288 5.22 -9.00 15.84
N MET A 289 5.77 -7.90 15.31
CA MET A 289 6.38 -6.83 16.09
C MET A 289 5.69 -5.48 15.83
N LYS A 290 5.88 -4.53 16.75
CA LYS A 290 5.53 -3.13 16.47
C LYS A 290 6.44 -2.60 15.36
N ARG A 291 5.90 -1.69 14.55
CA ARG A 291 6.62 -1.15 13.38
C ARG A 291 7.99 -0.55 13.76
N ASP A 292 8.05 0.22 14.86
CA ASP A 292 9.30 0.84 15.30
C ASP A 292 10.33 -0.19 15.77
N ASP A 293 9.92 -1.30 16.41
CA ASP A 293 10.83 -2.38 16.83
C ASP A 293 11.39 -3.13 15.62
N ALA A 294 10.55 -3.38 14.59
CA ALA A 294 10.98 -3.98 13.33
C ALA A 294 12.05 -3.13 12.61
N GLN A 295 11.99 -1.79 12.74
CA GLN A 295 13.00 -0.90 12.15
C GLN A 295 14.41 -1.14 12.70
N ASN A 296 14.56 -1.61 13.95
CA ASN A 296 15.88 -1.95 14.52
C ASN A 296 16.48 -3.20 13.85
N ILE A 297 15.65 -4.20 13.53
CA ILE A 297 16.11 -5.39 12.80
C ILE A 297 16.51 -5.00 11.38
N VAL A 298 15.69 -4.21 10.67
CA VAL A 298 15.99 -3.71 9.33
C VAL A 298 17.27 -2.86 9.31
N ARG A 299 17.48 -2.03 10.34
CA ARG A 299 18.71 -1.23 10.49
C ARG A 299 19.95 -2.10 10.53
N ASN A 300 19.91 -3.26 11.18
CA ASN A 300 21.05 -4.17 11.30
C ASN A 300 21.24 -5.09 10.08
N ALA A 301 20.23 -5.23 9.22
CA ALA A 301 20.33 -6.05 8.01
C ALA A 301 21.14 -5.37 6.90
N ASP A 302 21.78 -6.15 6.05
CA ASP A 302 22.51 -5.67 4.87
C ASP A 302 21.59 -5.64 3.65
N CYS A 303 20.70 -6.63 3.54
CA CYS A 303 19.81 -6.81 2.40
C CYS A 303 18.37 -7.09 2.85
N PHE A 304 17.43 -6.34 2.30
CA PHE A 304 15.99 -6.58 2.45
C PHE A 304 15.47 -7.33 1.24
N VAL A 305 14.80 -8.48 1.46
CA VAL A 305 14.28 -9.32 0.39
C VAL A 305 12.78 -9.54 0.54
N MET A 306 11.98 -9.06 -0.42
CA MET A 306 10.57 -9.38 -0.51
C MET A 306 10.15 -9.48 -1.98
N VAL A 307 9.88 -10.69 -2.47
CA VAL A 307 9.57 -10.96 -3.88
C VAL A 307 8.10 -11.31 -4.08
N SER A 308 7.21 -10.48 -3.54
CA SER A 308 5.77 -10.70 -3.54
C SER A 308 5.18 -10.87 -4.93
N SER A 309 4.24 -11.81 -5.10
CA SER A 309 3.48 -12.00 -6.34
C SER A 309 2.45 -10.89 -6.57
N ARG A 310 2.02 -10.22 -5.51
CA ARG A 310 1.07 -9.10 -5.56
C ARG A 310 1.40 -8.09 -4.48
N GLU A 311 1.83 -6.90 -4.91
CA GLU A 311 2.13 -5.77 -4.04
C GLU A 311 1.67 -4.46 -4.68
N ALA A 312 0.86 -3.69 -3.96
CA ALA A 312 0.35 -2.42 -4.49
C ALA A 312 1.42 -1.31 -4.46
N PHE A 313 2.22 -1.26 -3.39
CA PHE A 313 3.31 -0.30 -3.21
C PHE A 313 4.49 -0.91 -2.45
N GLY A 314 4.27 -1.37 -1.21
CA GLY A 314 5.30 -1.97 -0.37
C GLY A 314 6.13 -0.95 0.40
N LEU A 315 5.52 -0.23 1.34
CA LEU A 315 6.20 0.77 2.19
C LEU A 315 7.49 0.25 2.83
N VAL A 316 7.51 -1.01 3.20
CA VAL A 316 8.66 -1.64 3.87
C VAL A 316 9.94 -1.64 3.01
N TYR A 317 9.82 -1.61 1.67
CA TYR A 317 11.00 -1.41 0.81
C TYR A 317 11.61 -0.02 1.00
N VAL A 318 10.75 1.02 1.06
CA VAL A 318 11.21 2.40 1.27
C VAL A 318 11.80 2.55 2.66
N GLU A 319 11.23 1.90 3.67
CA GLU A 319 11.77 1.83 5.03
C GLU A 319 13.16 1.17 5.04
N ALA A 320 13.33 0.06 4.31
CA ALA A 320 14.63 -0.62 4.20
C ALA A 320 15.67 0.23 3.43
N MET A 321 15.24 0.90 2.35
CA MET A 321 16.08 1.85 1.61
C MET A 321 16.53 3.01 2.51
N ALA A 322 15.64 3.54 3.35
CA ALA A 322 15.98 4.60 4.32
C ALA A 322 17.04 4.16 5.33
N LYS A 323 17.11 2.87 5.66
CA LYS A 323 18.15 2.26 6.53
C LYS A 323 19.38 1.82 5.75
N GLY A 324 19.49 2.13 4.46
CA GLY A 324 20.63 1.81 3.61
C GLY A 324 20.75 0.33 3.26
N CYS A 325 19.70 -0.48 3.41
CA CYS A 325 19.70 -1.86 2.94
C CYS A 325 19.76 -1.91 1.41
N ILE A 326 20.48 -2.89 0.87
CA ILE A 326 20.28 -3.31 -0.51
C ILE A 326 18.89 -3.96 -0.59
N VAL A 327 18.01 -3.48 -1.47
CA VAL A 327 16.66 -4.02 -1.55
C VAL A 327 16.49 -4.92 -2.77
N ILE A 328 15.81 -6.06 -2.60
CA ILE A 328 15.40 -6.95 -3.68
C ILE A 328 13.88 -6.98 -3.71
N GLY A 329 13.28 -6.50 -4.79
CA GLY A 329 11.83 -6.47 -5.00
C GLY A 329 11.39 -7.22 -6.24
N THR A 330 10.07 -7.18 -6.53
CA THR A 330 9.49 -7.87 -7.67
C THR A 330 9.28 -6.91 -8.85
N ARG A 331 9.77 -7.32 -10.01
CA ARG A 331 9.52 -6.63 -11.29
C ARG A 331 8.02 -6.61 -11.63
N GLY A 332 7.49 -5.46 -12.04
CA GLY A 332 6.07 -5.29 -12.37
C GLY A 332 5.14 -5.19 -11.16
N GLN A 333 5.68 -5.09 -9.93
CA GLN A 333 4.90 -4.86 -8.72
C GLN A 333 5.13 -3.44 -8.17
N GLY A 334 4.50 -3.11 -7.02
CA GLY A 334 4.42 -1.75 -6.49
C GLY A 334 5.74 -0.99 -6.37
N ILE A 335 6.85 -1.69 -6.09
CA ILE A 335 8.17 -1.07 -5.93
C ILE A 335 8.91 -0.86 -7.27
N ASP A 336 8.46 -1.51 -8.35
CA ASP A 336 9.03 -1.32 -9.69
C ASP A 336 8.76 0.11 -10.19
N GLY A 337 9.81 0.81 -10.61
CA GLY A 337 9.78 2.24 -10.91
C GLY A 337 10.39 3.12 -9.81
N ILE A 338 10.33 2.70 -8.54
CA ILE A 338 11.09 3.29 -7.42
C ILE A 338 12.45 2.63 -7.32
N VAL A 339 12.47 1.31 -7.26
CA VAL A 339 13.71 0.52 -7.40
C VAL A 339 14.10 0.47 -8.86
N LYS A 340 15.28 0.97 -9.17
CA LYS A 340 15.95 0.87 -10.46
C LYS A 340 17.00 -0.21 -10.36
N HIS A 341 16.80 -1.29 -11.12
CA HIS A 341 17.63 -2.50 -11.06
C HIS A 341 19.11 -2.19 -11.31
N GLY A 342 19.97 -2.55 -10.33
CA GLY A 342 21.41 -2.30 -10.35
C GLY A 342 21.83 -0.87 -9.95
N GLU A 343 20.89 0.07 -9.73
CA GLU A 343 21.23 1.44 -9.35
C GLU A 343 21.03 1.71 -7.85
N ASN A 344 19.82 1.46 -7.33
CA ASN A 344 19.41 1.69 -5.93
C ASN A 344 18.77 0.47 -5.28
N GLY A 345 18.88 -0.69 -5.94
CA GLY A 345 18.34 -1.97 -5.54
C GLY A 345 18.21 -2.93 -6.71
N PHE A 346 17.55 -4.05 -6.52
CA PHE A 346 17.42 -5.11 -7.50
C PHE A 346 15.98 -5.56 -7.67
N LEU A 347 15.64 -6.04 -8.87
CA LEU A 347 14.31 -6.52 -9.23
C LEU A 347 14.39 -7.92 -9.83
N CYS A 348 13.60 -8.86 -9.29
CA CYS A 348 13.45 -10.23 -9.78
C CYS A 348 12.03 -10.49 -10.28
N LYS A 349 11.82 -11.60 -10.97
CA LYS A 349 10.47 -12.12 -11.24
C LYS A 349 9.88 -12.73 -9.98
N ALA A 350 8.56 -12.61 -9.79
CA ALA A 350 7.88 -13.33 -8.73
C ALA A 350 8.00 -14.85 -8.93
N ARG A 351 8.08 -15.60 -7.83
CA ARG A 351 8.15 -17.08 -7.82
C ARG A 351 9.30 -17.69 -8.64
N ASP A 352 10.36 -16.95 -8.86
CA ASP A 352 11.55 -17.37 -9.60
C ASP A 352 12.72 -17.61 -8.64
N VAL A 353 12.83 -18.84 -8.12
CA VAL A 353 13.89 -19.23 -7.18
C VAL A 353 15.28 -19.05 -7.81
N ASP A 354 15.44 -19.44 -9.06
CA ASP A 354 16.76 -19.41 -9.74
C ASP A 354 17.19 -17.98 -10.05
N GLY A 355 16.27 -17.14 -10.53
CA GLY A 355 16.52 -15.71 -10.75
C GLY A 355 16.83 -14.95 -9.47
N LEU A 356 16.13 -15.27 -8.37
CA LEU A 356 16.42 -14.67 -7.06
C LEU A 356 17.77 -15.15 -6.51
N ALA A 357 18.07 -16.45 -6.62
CA ALA A 357 19.38 -16.99 -6.20
C ALA A 357 20.54 -16.36 -6.99
N ALA A 358 20.39 -16.21 -8.30
CA ALA A 358 21.40 -15.54 -9.14
C ALA A 358 21.58 -14.07 -8.71
N THR A 359 20.48 -13.36 -8.40
CA THR A 359 20.52 -11.97 -7.91
C THR A 359 21.24 -11.88 -6.56
N ILE A 360 20.94 -12.77 -5.60
CA ILE A 360 21.62 -12.84 -4.30
C ILE A 360 23.13 -13.13 -4.49
N THR A 361 23.46 -14.10 -5.33
CA THR A 361 24.87 -14.44 -5.66
C THR A 361 25.60 -13.25 -6.25
N HIS A 362 24.99 -12.53 -7.18
CA HIS A 362 25.54 -11.31 -7.75
C HIS A 362 25.80 -10.25 -6.66
N ILE A 363 24.79 -9.91 -5.85
CA ILE A 363 24.90 -8.91 -4.79
C ILE A 363 26.02 -9.27 -3.80
N THR A 364 26.11 -10.54 -3.39
CA THR A 364 27.13 -11.00 -2.43
C THR A 364 28.54 -11.05 -3.02
N SER A 365 28.70 -10.96 -4.35
CA SER A 365 30.00 -10.87 -5.05
C SER A 365 30.42 -9.43 -5.37
N LEU A 366 29.53 -8.43 -5.19
CA LEU A 366 29.86 -7.05 -5.45
C LEU A 366 30.95 -6.51 -4.50
N PRO A 367 31.87 -5.68 -5.01
CA PRO A 367 32.86 -5.03 -4.15
C PRO A 367 32.21 -4.01 -3.21
N GLN A 368 32.83 -3.78 -2.08
CA GLN A 368 32.34 -2.91 -1.01
C GLN A 368 31.92 -1.52 -1.49
N ASN A 369 32.70 -0.90 -2.38
CA ASN A 369 32.41 0.43 -2.94
C ASN A 369 31.12 0.46 -3.77
N GLU A 370 30.83 -0.58 -4.54
CA GLU A 370 29.58 -0.67 -5.33
C GLU A 370 28.37 -0.86 -4.42
N LEU A 371 28.47 -1.73 -3.40
CA LEU A 371 27.42 -1.90 -2.39
C LEU A 371 27.12 -0.58 -1.68
N LYS A 372 28.15 0.19 -1.29
CA LYS A 372 27.99 1.52 -0.71
C LYS A 372 27.27 2.49 -1.65
N GLN A 373 27.64 2.52 -2.92
CA GLN A 373 26.98 3.39 -3.91
C GLN A 373 25.50 3.06 -4.09
N ILE A 374 25.14 1.77 -4.19
CA ILE A 374 23.76 1.31 -4.29
C ILE A 374 22.98 1.71 -3.03
N SER A 375 23.55 1.48 -1.84
CA SER A 375 22.96 1.86 -0.56
C SER A 375 22.70 3.38 -0.46
N GLN A 376 23.69 4.20 -0.82
CA GLN A 376 23.56 5.66 -0.81
C GLN A 376 22.46 6.15 -1.77
N LYS A 377 22.36 5.57 -2.97
CA LYS A 377 21.29 5.87 -3.91
C LYS A 377 19.91 5.41 -3.39
N ALA A 378 19.85 4.27 -2.67
CA ALA A 378 18.63 3.82 -2.00
C ALA A 378 18.19 4.83 -0.94
N VAL A 379 19.08 5.27 -0.06
CA VAL A 379 18.80 6.30 0.95
C VAL A 379 18.35 7.61 0.30
N ALA A 380 19.03 8.06 -0.76
CA ALA A 380 18.65 9.27 -1.50
C ALA A 380 17.24 9.14 -2.11
N THR A 381 16.87 7.96 -2.62
CA THR A 381 15.51 7.68 -3.11
C THR A 381 14.48 7.77 -1.98
N ALA A 382 14.75 7.16 -0.82
CA ALA A 382 13.85 7.16 0.33
C ALA A 382 13.59 8.57 0.88
N LYS A 383 14.59 9.47 0.83
CA LYS A 383 14.46 10.87 1.25
C LYS A 383 13.39 11.64 0.45
N ASN A 384 13.17 11.28 -0.81
CA ASN A 384 12.13 11.88 -1.67
C ASN A 384 10.76 11.21 -1.49
N LEU A 385 10.65 10.26 -0.55
CA LEU A 385 9.44 9.49 -0.26
C LEU A 385 9.08 9.58 1.22
N THR A 386 9.26 10.74 1.85
CA THR A 386 8.69 11.02 3.19
C THR A 386 7.19 11.25 3.09
N ASP A 387 6.48 11.11 4.20
CA ASP A 387 5.05 11.38 4.29
C ASP A 387 4.71 12.77 3.76
N ARG A 388 5.52 13.77 4.11
CA ARG A 388 5.38 15.15 3.65
C ARG A 388 5.60 15.29 2.15
N GLU A 389 6.73 14.80 1.63
CA GLU A 389 7.08 14.93 0.21
C GLU A 389 6.04 14.28 -0.71
N VAL A 390 5.57 13.05 -0.37
CA VAL A 390 4.56 12.39 -1.19
C VAL A 390 3.18 13.06 -1.10
N ALA A 391 2.83 13.65 0.04
CA ALA A 391 1.58 14.38 0.20
C ALA A 391 1.60 15.70 -0.60
N GLU A 392 2.74 16.40 -0.62
CA GLU A 392 2.95 17.61 -1.44
C GLU A 392 2.91 17.30 -2.93
N GLN A 393 3.63 16.25 -3.38
CA GLN A 393 3.59 15.78 -4.76
C GLN A 393 2.17 15.40 -5.18
N TYR A 394 1.43 14.72 -4.32
CA TYR A 394 0.06 14.31 -4.60
C TYR A 394 -0.85 15.50 -4.83
N ILE A 395 -0.93 16.43 -3.88
CA ILE A 395 -1.86 17.56 -4.00
C ILE A 395 -1.48 18.49 -5.16
N SER A 396 -0.17 18.68 -5.43
CA SER A 396 0.33 19.46 -6.55
C SER A 396 0.01 18.80 -7.91
N SER A 397 -0.04 17.47 -7.99
CA SER A 397 -0.39 16.75 -9.22
C SER A 397 -1.87 16.85 -9.60
N ILE A 398 -2.74 17.27 -8.67
CA ILE A 398 -4.18 17.46 -8.96
C ILE A 398 -4.46 18.87 -9.46
N LYS A 399 -3.71 19.86 -9.02
CA LYS A 399 -3.88 21.27 -9.38
C LYS A 399 -3.51 21.53 -10.85
#